data_4ef797dbf36756b601b2670dc7056fc9
#
_entry.id   4ef797dbf36756b601b2670dc7056fc9
#
_cell.length_a   1.000
_cell.length_b   1.000
_cell.length_c   1.000
_cell.angle_alpha   90.00
_cell.angle_beta   90.00
_cell.angle_gamma   90.00
#
_symmetry.space_group_name_H-M   'P 1'
#
loop_
_entity.id
_entity.type
_entity.pdbx_description
1 polymer ?
#
loop_
_entity_poly.entity_id
_entity_poly.type
_entity_poly.pdbx_seq_one_letter_code
_entity_poly.pdbx_strand_id
1 'polypeptide(L)'
;MSNKVKYNLKNVHYAPMIGGDVAADGTATYGEIKPWNGAVSLSLEPQGSTNIFYADGIAYFTSDKNSGYQGDFESALIPQEFQVAILGLKEDAKGNLFESADGVPKHFAFFFQFDGDKRGTPYCLYNCTVARPTIAGQTSEDSIEPQTSTAQITATTVYIPGLGNVVKAQGGDNMSDADIAAFFASIPVKGDLIGVSISGESEVAKEGTIALTATTVPTSASVTWATSDDTVATVEGGTVTGVAAGDAVITAKITYGGVEYTAEHKVTVTE
;
A
#
# COMPACT_ATOMS: atom_id res chain seq x y z
N MET A 1 2.48 -14.53 -11.72
CA MET A 1 1.22 -14.90 -12.42
C MET A 1 0.06 -14.42 -11.59
N SER A 2 -0.86 -13.65 -12.19
CA SER A 2 -2.04 -13.11 -11.52
C SER A 2 -3.00 -14.22 -11.09
N ASN A 3 -3.73 -13.97 -9.98
CA ASN A 3 -4.85 -14.81 -9.58
C ASN A 3 -6.01 -14.71 -10.60
N LYS A 4 -6.70 -15.82 -10.85
CA LYS A 4 -7.92 -15.84 -11.66
C LYS A 4 -9.17 -15.70 -10.83
N VAL A 5 -9.11 -16.10 -9.57
CA VAL A 5 -10.22 -16.07 -8.60
C VAL A 5 -9.71 -15.64 -7.23
N LYS A 6 -10.60 -15.07 -6.43
CA LYS A 6 -10.39 -14.81 -5.00
C LYS A 6 -11.49 -15.49 -4.19
N TYR A 7 -11.13 -15.98 -3.02
CA TYR A 7 -12.04 -16.64 -2.10
C TYR A 7 -11.47 -16.55 -0.67
N ASN A 8 -12.19 -17.00 0.32
CA ASN A 8 -11.74 -17.15 1.70
C ASN A 8 -11.10 -15.89 2.31
N LEU A 9 -11.89 -15.16 3.09
CA LEU A 9 -11.41 -14.04 3.91
C LEU A 9 -10.62 -14.58 5.11
N LYS A 10 -9.40 -14.07 5.32
CA LYS A 10 -8.53 -14.48 6.43
C LYS A 10 -7.55 -13.38 6.83
N ASN A 11 -6.73 -13.64 7.85
CA ASN A 11 -5.68 -12.75 8.34
C ASN A 11 -6.19 -11.33 8.60
N VAL A 12 -7.36 -11.23 9.24
CA VAL A 12 -7.89 -9.92 9.62
C VAL A 12 -7.14 -9.41 10.83
N HIS A 13 -6.65 -8.16 10.74
CA HIS A 13 -5.92 -7.47 11.79
C HIS A 13 -6.35 -6.01 11.83
N TYR A 14 -6.04 -5.34 12.94
CA TYR A 14 -6.22 -3.91 13.08
C TYR A 14 -5.03 -3.29 13.83
N ALA A 15 -4.76 -2.03 13.56
CA ALA A 15 -3.78 -1.25 14.29
C ALA A 15 -4.41 0.07 14.75
N PRO A 16 -4.54 0.33 16.07
CA PRO A 16 -5.08 1.57 16.57
C PRO A 16 -4.24 2.76 16.13
N MET A 17 -4.87 3.86 15.77
CA MET A 17 -4.14 5.11 15.50
C MET A 17 -3.75 5.77 16.83
N ILE A 18 -2.46 6.08 16.98
CA ILE A 18 -1.93 6.77 18.16
C ILE A 18 -2.44 8.21 18.13
N GLY A 19 -2.97 8.67 19.28
CA GLY A 19 -3.67 9.96 19.34
C GLY A 19 -5.17 9.87 19.02
N GLY A 20 -5.59 8.76 18.41
CA GLY A 20 -7.01 8.46 18.13
C GLY A 20 -7.54 9.01 16.81
N ASP A 21 -6.82 9.89 16.14
CA ASP A 21 -7.19 10.51 14.87
C ASP A 21 -5.94 10.87 14.05
N VAL A 22 -6.16 11.28 12.81
CA VAL A 22 -5.13 11.83 11.92
C VAL A 22 -4.62 13.15 12.49
N ALA A 23 -3.30 13.34 12.47
CA ALA A 23 -2.68 14.59 12.91
C ALA A 23 -3.07 15.78 12.01
N ALA A 24 -2.87 17.00 12.51
CA ALA A 24 -3.24 18.23 11.79
C ALA A 24 -2.52 18.40 10.42
N ASP A 25 -1.37 17.75 10.23
CA ASP A 25 -0.63 17.72 8.96
C ASP A 25 -1.11 16.59 8.01
N GLY A 26 -2.15 15.85 8.39
CA GLY A 26 -2.72 14.75 7.64
C GLY A 26 -1.99 13.41 7.81
N THR A 27 -0.93 13.35 8.62
CA THR A 27 -0.20 12.10 8.89
C THR A 27 -0.88 11.25 9.96
N ALA A 28 -0.58 9.94 9.97
CA ALA A 28 -1.06 9.02 10.98
C ALA A 28 0.09 8.19 11.55
N THR A 29 0.05 7.99 12.86
CA THR A 29 0.96 7.08 13.57
C THR A 29 0.12 5.95 14.16
N TYR A 30 0.59 4.72 13.99
CA TYR A 30 -0.16 3.52 14.38
C TYR A 30 0.54 2.79 15.52
N GLY A 31 -0.28 2.18 16.37
CA GLY A 31 0.17 1.26 17.39
C GLY A 31 0.44 -0.15 16.84
N GLU A 32 0.54 -1.10 17.74
CA GLU A 32 0.75 -2.51 17.41
C GLU A 32 -0.38 -3.08 16.58
N ILE A 33 -0.01 -3.88 15.56
CA ILE A 33 -0.98 -4.62 14.74
C ILE A 33 -1.47 -5.83 15.54
N LYS A 34 -2.78 -5.91 15.76
CA LYS A 34 -3.43 -6.95 16.53
C LYS A 34 -4.34 -7.81 15.67
N PRO A 35 -4.40 -9.12 15.90
CA PRO A 35 -5.29 -10.00 15.15
C PRO A 35 -6.76 -9.78 15.51
N TRP A 36 -7.63 -9.89 14.50
CA TRP A 36 -9.08 -9.99 14.68
C TRP A 36 -9.56 -11.34 14.15
N ASN A 37 -9.64 -12.32 15.04
CA ASN A 37 -10.02 -13.67 14.69
C ASN A 37 -11.54 -13.82 14.51
N GLY A 38 -11.95 -14.80 13.69
CA GLY A 38 -13.36 -15.12 13.47
C GLY A 38 -14.03 -14.29 12.37
N ALA A 39 -13.27 -13.82 11.38
CA ALA A 39 -13.82 -13.15 10.21
C ALA A 39 -14.75 -14.08 9.42
N VAL A 40 -15.94 -13.60 9.08
CA VAL A 40 -16.98 -14.30 8.34
C VAL A 40 -17.13 -13.72 6.94
N SER A 41 -17.43 -12.44 6.85
CA SER A 41 -17.61 -11.76 5.58
C SER A 41 -17.12 -10.30 5.61
N LEU A 42 -16.77 -9.77 4.44
CA LEU A 42 -16.38 -8.37 4.25
C LEU A 42 -16.93 -7.89 2.91
N SER A 43 -17.71 -6.81 2.96
CA SER A 43 -18.19 -6.12 1.78
C SER A 43 -17.89 -4.63 1.91
N LEU A 44 -17.07 -4.09 1.02
CA LEU A 44 -16.67 -2.69 1.01
C LEU A 44 -16.98 -2.08 -0.35
N GLU A 45 -17.82 -1.06 -0.35
CA GLU A 45 -18.22 -0.32 -1.54
C GLU A 45 -17.39 0.96 -1.68
N PRO A 46 -16.90 1.29 -2.89
CA PRO A 46 -16.18 2.53 -3.12
C PRO A 46 -17.12 3.72 -2.91
N GLN A 47 -16.60 4.75 -2.24
CA GLN A 47 -17.27 6.02 -2.04
C GLN A 47 -16.60 7.08 -2.91
N GLY A 48 -17.39 7.87 -3.61
CA GLY A 48 -16.87 8.91 -4.48
C GLY A 48 -17.99 9.67 -5.18
N SER A 49 -17.61 10.69 -5.90
CA SER A 49 -18.53 11.47 -6.72
C SER A 49 -17.90 11.79 -8.06
N THR A 50 -18.65 11.58 -9.13
CA THR A 50 -18.33 12.11 -10.45
C THR A 50 -19.03 13.44 -10.63
N ASN A 51 -18.27 14.50 -10.86
CA ASN A 51 -18.81 15.82 -11.19
C ASN A 51 -18.62 16.09 -12.68
N ILE A 52 -19.72 16.38 -13.37
CA ILE A 52 -19.72 16.68 -14.80
C ILE A 52 -20.05 18.15 -14.98
N PHE A 53 -19.14 18.89 -15.57
CA PHE A 53 -19.37 20.27 -15.99
C PHE A 53 -19.80 20.30 -17.45
N TYR A 54 -20.94 20.93 -17.73
CA TYR A 54 -21.49 21.08 -19.07
C TYR A 54 -21.21 22.47 -19.60
N ALA A 55 -20.72 22.56 -20.83
CA ALA A 55 -20.60 23.79 -21.61
C ALA A 55 -21.04 23.52 -23.06
N ASP A 56 -21.68 24.49 -23.71
CA ASP A 56 -22.21 24.37 -25.07
C ASP A 56 -23.11 23.16 -25.31
N GLY A 57 -23.84 22.72 -24.26
CA GLY A 57 -24.76 21.59 -24.31
C GLY A 57 -24.12 20.21 -24.31
N ILE A 58 -22.80 20.11 -24.10
CA ILE A 58 -22.06 18.85 -24.01
C ILE A 58 -21.36 18.72 -22.66
N ALA A 59 -21.02 17.49 -22.26
CA ALA A 59 -20.16 17.23 -21.09
C ALA A 59 -18.74 17.70 -21.44
N TYR A 60 -18.36 18.88 -20.95
CA TYR A 60 -17.12 19.55 -21.28
C TYR A 60 -15.94 19.11 -20.38
N PHE A 61 -16.23 18.86 -19.11
CA PHE A 61 -15.24 18.40 -18.14
C PHE A 61 -15.85 17.42 -17.16
N THR A 62 -15.15 16.33 -16.88
CA THR A 62 -15.55 15.32 -15.89
C THR A 62 -14.43 15.19 -14.86
N SER A 63 -14.80 15.22 -13.58
CA SER A 63 -13.88 15.04 -12.46
C SER A 63 -14.41 13.95 -11.53
N ASP A 64 -13.61 12.92 -11.30
CA ASP A 64 -13.89 11.84 -10.37
C ASP A 64 -13.13 12.05 -9.07
N LYS A 65 -13.82 11.90 -7.93
CA LYS A 65 -13.24 11.98 -6.61
C LYS A 65 -13.36 10.64 -5.91
N ASN A 66 -12.23 10.06 -5.49
CA ASN A 66 -12.19 8.92 -4.60
C ASN A 66 -12.29 9.42 -3.15
N SER A 67 -13.39 9.10 -2.47
CA SER A 67 -13.63 9.49 -1.05
C SER A 67 -13.38 8.34 -0.09
N GLY A 68 -12.99 7.15 -0.59
CA GLY A 68 -12.69 5.99 0.24
C GLY A 68 -13.60 4.80 0.00
N TYR A 69 -13.85 4.04 1.06
CA TYR A 69 -14.71 2.84 1.05
C TYR A 69 -15.59 2.84 2.28
N GLN A 70 -16.78 2.26 2.16
CA GLN A 70 -17.69 2.02 3.28
C GLN A 70 -18.34 0.66 3.10
N GLY A 71 -18.58 -0.04 4.22
CA GLY A 71 -19.28 -1.31 4.17
C GLY A 71 -19.25 -2.08 5.47
N ASP A 72 -19.65 -3.33 5.40
CA ASP A 72 -19.86 -4.17 6.56
C ASP A 72 -18.78 -5.25 6.67
N PHE A 73 -18.26 -5.39 7.86
CA PHE A 73 -17.40 -6.50 8.28
C PHE A 73 -18.14 -7.34 9.30
N GLU A 74 -18.33 -8.59 8.98
CA GLU A 74 -18.98 -9.58 9.84
C GLU A 74 -17.93 -10.51 10.47
N SER A 75 -17.98 -10.66 11.78
CA SER A 75 -17.10 -11.56 12.54
C SER A 75 -17.89 -12.33 13.59
N ALA A 76 -17.34 -13.47 14.02
CA ALA A 76 -17.92 -14.28 15.07
C ALA A 76 -18.08 -13.47 16.37
N LEU A 77 -17.06 -12.68 16.73
CA LEU A 77 -17.08 -11.78 17.89
C LEU A 77 -16.21 -10.55 17.58
N ILE A 78 -16.54 -9.41 18.20
CA ILE A 78 -15.69 -8.24 18.23
C ILE A 78 -14.73 -8.36 19.43
N PRO A 79 -13.39 -8.37 19.21
CA PRO A 79 -12.43 -8.51 20.29
C PRO A 79 -12.61 -7.44 21.38
N GLN A 80 -12.53 -7.83 22.65
CA GLN A 80 -12.65 -6.90 23.76
C GLN A 80 -11.61 -5.77 23.69
N GLU A 81 -10.37 -6.13 23.31
CA GLU A 81 -9.30 -5.14 23.14
C GLU A 81 -9.62 -4.11 22.06
N PHE A 82 -10.30 -4.50 20.98
CA PHE A 82 -10.77 -3.58 19.95
C PHE A 82 -11.84 -2.63 20.50
N GLN A 83 -12.77 -3.15 21.30
CA GLN A 83 -13.83 -2.33 21.91
C GLN A 83 -13.23 -1.27 22.83
N VAL A 84 -12.23 -1.64 23.63
CA VAL A 84 -11.55 -0.69 24.54
C VAL A 84 -10.69 0.30 23.73
N ALA A 85 -9.86 -0.18 22.80
CA ALA A 85 -8.89 0.65 22.08
C ALA A 85 -9.54 1.59 21.07
N ILE A 86 -10.57 1.13 20.34
CA ILE A 86 -11.18 1.84 19.20
C ILE A 86 -12.55 2.41 19.56
N LEU A 87 -13.46 1.60 20.10
CA LEU A 87 -14.80 2.08 20.45
C LEU A 87 -14.81 2.94 21.73
N GLY A 88 -13.70 2.92 22.49
CA GLY A 88 -13.54 3.77 23.66
C GLY A 88 -14.27 3.29 24.91
N LEU A 89 -14.60 1.99 24.98
CA LEU A 89 -15.14 1.40 26.19
C LEU A 89 -14.10 1.43 27.32
N LYS A 90 -14.57 1.61 28.54
CA LYS A 90 -13.71 1.61 29.74
C LYS A 90 -13.85 0.29 30.45
N GLU A 91 -12.73 -0.35 30.74
CA GLU A 91 -12.67 -1.59 31.49
C GLU A 91 -12.37 -1.31 32.96
N ASP A 92 -13.11 -1.95 33.86
CA ASP A 92 -12.83 -1.92 35.30
C ASP A 92 -11.92 -3.07 35.74
N ALA A 93 -11.52 -3.06 37.00
CA ALA A 93 -10.64 -4.09 37.57
C ALA A 93 -11.29 -5.51 37.64
N LYS A 94 -12.58 -5.61 37.33
CA LYS A 94 -13.32 -6.90 37.30
C LYS A 94 -13.56 -7.38 35.87
N GLY A 95 -13.12 -6.62 34.84
CA GLY A 95 -13.34 -6.93 33.43
C GLY A 95 -14.69 -6.49 32.89
N ASN A 96 -15.44 -5.62 33.62
CA ASN A 96 -16.67 -5.04 33.07
C ASN A 96 -16.32 -3.93 32.09
N LEU A 97 -17.03 -3.89 30.95
CA LEU A 97 -16.88 -2.87 29.94
C LEU A 97 -18.03 -1.85 30.04
N PHE A 98 -17.67 -0.59 30.11
CA PHE A 98 -18.61 0.52 30.19
C PHE A 98 -18.53 1.37 28.94
N GLU A 99 -19.63 1.55 28.24
CA GLU A 99 -19.73 2.46 27.12
C GLU A 99 -20.17 3.84 27.63
N SER A 100 -19.38 4.88 27.29
CA SER A 100 -19.74 6.27 27.59
C SER A 100 -20.54 6.87 26.44
N ALA A 101 -21.59 7.63 26.74
CA ALA A 101 -22.33 8.40 25.74
C ALA A 101 -21.46 9.44 25.02
N ASP A 102 -20.43 9.96 25.70
CA ASP A 102 -19.48 10.94 25.18
C ASP A 102 -18.24 10.27 24.52
N GLY A 103 -18.23 8.94 24.46
CA GLY A 103 -17.12 8.19 23.85
C GLY A 103 -17.03 8.45 22.34
N VAL A 104 -15.87 8.92 21.88
CA VAL A 104 -15.59 9.11 20.45
C VAL A 104 -14.75 7.92 19.98
N PRO A 105 -15.23 7.14 19.00
CA PRO A 105 -14.42 6.07 18.40
C PRO A 105 -13.15 6.62 17.80
N LYS A 106 -12.05 5.89 18.01
CA LYS A 106 -10.74 6.23 17.45
C LYS A 106 -10.57 5.63 16.05
N HIS A 107 -9.68 6.23 15.28
CA HIS A 107 -9.30 5.73 13.97
C HIS A 107 -8.33 4.56 14.08
N PHE A 108 -8.30 3.71 13.06
CA PHE A 108 -7.42 2.54 13.01
C PHE A 108 -7.08 2.15 11.56
N ALA A 109 -5.98 1.41 11.38
CA ALA A 109 -5.73 0.72 10.13
C ALA A 109 -6.37 -0.68 10.18
N PHE A 110 -6.97 -1.10 9.07
CA PHE A 110 -7.66 -2.39 8.95
C PHE A 110 -7.00 -3.25 7.88
N PHE A 111 -6.61 -4.45 8.25
CA PHE A 111 -5.92 -5.40 7.38
C PHE A 111 -6.76 -6.64 7.16
N PHE A 112 -6.69 -7.17 5.96
CA PHE A 112 -7.33 -8.44 5.61
C PHE A 112 -6.67 -9.06 4.40
N GLN A 113 -6.93 -10.35 4.17
CA GLN A 113 -6.41 -11.10 3.04
C GLN A 113 -7.52 -11.94 2.42
N PHE A 114 -7.56 -11.96 1.10
CA PHE A 114 -8.30 -12.97 0.35
C PHE A 114 -7.33 -14.01 -0.22
N ASP A 115 -7.69 -15.28 -0.17
CA ASP A 115 -6.99 -16.30 -0.93
C ASP A 115 -7.27 -16.18 -2.43
N GLY A 116 -6.32 -16.60 -3.23
CA GLY A 116 -6.43 -16.73 -4.67
C GLY A 116 -5.95 -18.10 -5.12
N ASP A 117 -6.23 -18.46 -6.38
CA ASP A 117 -5.78 -19.74 -6.95
C ASP A 117 -4.26 -19.87 -7.07
N LYS A 118 -3.52 -18.75 -7.00
CA LYS A 118 -2.05 -18.71 -7.03
C LYS A 118 -1.46 -18.28 -5.71
N ARG A 119 -2.01 -17.22 -5.11
CA ARG A 119 -1.48 -16.59 -3.91
C ARG A 119 -2.58 -15.79 -3.18
N GLY A 120 -2.44 -15.66 -1.88
CA GLY A 120 -3.25 -14.74 -1.10
C GLY A 120 -2.90 -13.29 -1.41
N THR A 121 -3.90 -12.42 -1.48
CA THR A 121 -3.73 -10.99 -1.72
C THR A 121 -4.05 -10.23 -0.44
N PRO A 122 -3.06 -9.59 0.22
CA PRO A 122 -3.26 -8.78 1.40
C PRO A 122 -3.77 -7.38 1.02
N TYR A 123 -4.54 -6.80 1.93
CA TYR A 123 -5.07 -5.45 1.86
C TYR A 123 -4.85 -4.72 3.19
N CYS A 124 -4.61 -3.43 3.12
CA CYS A 124 -4.61 -2.51 4.24
C CYS A 124 -5.42 -1.27 3.90
N LEU A 125 -6.41 -0.94 4.71
CA LEU A 125 -7.09 0.35 4.71
C LEU A 125 -6.47 1.18 5.83
N TYR A 126 -5.95 2.35 5.52
CA TYR A 126 -5.12 3.10 6.45
C TYR A 126 -5.90 3.87 7.51
N ASN A 127 -7.01 4.48 7.14
CA ASN A 127 -7.75 5.38 8.00
C ASN A 127 -9.21 4.95 8.08
N CYS A 128 -9.49 4.02 8.98
CA CYS A 128 -10.82 3.47 9.21
C CYS A 128 -11.45 4.04 10.47
N THR A 129 -12.75 4.27 10.40
CA THR A 129 -13.64 4.45 11.54
C THR A 129 -14.65 3.32 11.57
N VAL A 130 -15.23 3.05 12.72
CA VAL A 130 -16.25 2.02 12.90
C VAL A 130 -17.46 2.60 13.62
N ALA A 131 -18.65 2.30 13.10
CA ALA A 131 -19.88 2.58 13.82
C ALA A 131 -20.05 1.58 14.98
N ARG A 132 -20.81 1.98 16.00
CA ARG A 132 -21.15 1.08 17.11
C ARG A 132 -21.88 -0.15 16.59
N PRO A 133 -21.40 -1.35 16.93
CA PRO A 133 -22.00 -2.59 16.44
C PRO A 133 -23.39 -2.81 17.03
N THR A 134 -24.23 -3.49 16.27
CA THR A 134 -25.56 -3.91 16.73
C THR A 134 -25.41 -5.02 17.77
N ILE A 135 -26.18 -4.96 18.82
CA ILE A 135 -26.32 -6.04 19.82
C ILE A 135 -27.53 -6.86 19.42
N ALA A 136 -27.32 -8.11 19.01
CA ALA A 136 -28.36 -9.04 18.62
C ALA A 136 -28.06 -10.45 19.18
N GLY A 137 -29.11 -11.23 19.39
CA GLY A 137 -28.99 -12.59 19.85
C GLY A 137 -30.32 -13.33 19.69
N GLN A 138 -30.27 -14.65 19.58
CA GLN A 138 -31.44 -15.54 19.50
C GLN A 138 -31.30 -16.66 20.53
N THR A 139 -32.45 -17.19 20.97
CA THR A 139 -32.49 -18.38 21.78
C THR A 139 -32.21 -19.61 20.93
N SER A 140 -31.37 -20.51 21.42
CA SER A 140 -31.17 -21.82 20.79
C SER A 140 -32.43 -22.67 20.88
N GLU A 141 -32.78 -23.34 19.80
CA GLU A 141 -33.83 -24.38 19.75
C GLU A 141 -33.14 -25.75 19.80
N ASP A 142 -33.42 -26.62 18.83
CA ASP A 142 -32.85 -27.98 18.78
C ASP A 142 -31.40 -28.04 18.34
N SER A 143 -30.87 -26.95 17.75
CA SER A 143 -29.48 -26.79 17.30
C SER A 143 -28.87 -25.46 17.77
N ILE A 144 -27.55 -25.46 17.97
CA ILE A 144 -26.81 -24.23 18.27
C ILE A 144 -26.51 -23.54 16.95
N GLU A 145 -27.08 -22.35 16.74
CA GLU A 145 -26.77 -21.48 15.62
C GLU A 145 -25.88 -20.33 16.10
N PRO A 146 -24.58 -20.34 15.76
CA PRO A 146 -23.70 -19.22 16.12
C PRO A 146 -24.21 -17.91 15.58
N GLN A 147 -24.25 -16.89 16.43
CA GLN A 147 -24.60 -15.53 16.04
C GLN A 147 -23.31 -14.74 15.74
N THR A 148 -23.36 -13.88 14.75
CA THR A 148 -22.24 -13.04 14.32
C THR A 148 -22.48 -11.59 14.72
N SER A 149 -21.41 -10.81 14.76
CA SER A 149 -21.44 -9.37 15.00
C SER A 149 -21.00 -8.64 13.73
N THR A 150 -21.77 -7.62 13.34
CA THR A 150 -21.45 -6.78 12.18
C THR A 150 -20.91 -5.44 12.64
N ALA A 151 -19.77 -5.04 12.11
CA ALA A 151 -19.15 -3.74 12.28
C ALA A 151 -19.17 -2.99 10.95
N GLN A 152 -19.85 -1.84 10.90
CA GLN A 152 -19.81 -0.98 9.72
C GLN A 152 -18.52 -0.16 9.73
N ILE A 153 -17.67 -0.37 8.72
CA ILE A 153 -16.36 0.27 8.56
C ILE A 153 -16.45 1.34 7.47
N THR A 154 -15.92 2.52 7.77
CA THR A 154 -15.70 3.58 6.79
C THR A 154 -14.22 3.86 6.70
N ALA A 155 -13.64 3.75 5.51
CA ALA A 155 -12.24 4.03 5.24
C ALA A 155 -12.11 5.30 4.41
N THR A 156 -11.31 6.24 4.90
CA THR A 156 -11.04 7.53 4.26
C THR A 156 -9.56 7.71 3.93
N THR A 157 -9.21 8.83 3.34
CA THR A 157 -7.83 9.15 2.99
C THR A 157 -6.99 9.50 4.21
N VAL A 158 -5.70 9.22 4.12
CA VAL A 158 -4.66 9.67 5.04
C VAL A 158 -3.40 9.99 4.25
N TYR A 159 -2.60 10.94 4.70
CA TYR A 159 -1.32 11.26 4.10
C TYR A 159 -0.24 10.29 4.58
N ILE A 160 0.37 9.58 3.66
CA ILE A 160 1.54 8.73 3.93
C ILE A 160 2.76 9.34 3.24
N PRO A 161 3.85 9.63 3.98
CA PRO A 161 5.06 10.18 3.39
C PRO A 161 5.57 9.34 2.20
N GLY A 162 5.85 10.01 1.10
CA GLY A 162 6.30 9.37 -0.14
C GLY A 162 5.20 8.77 -1.02
N LEU A 163 3.96 8.62 -0.53
CA LEU A 163 2.78 8.15 -1.30
C LEU A 163 1.75 9.27 -1.54
N GLY A 164 1.72 10.29 -0.67
CA GLY A 164 0.65 11.29 -0.70
C GLY A 164 -0.63 10.81 0.01
N ASN A 165 -1.78 11.32 -0.42
CA ASN A 165 -3.07 10.92 0.13
C ASN A 165 -3.49 9.54 -0.41
N VAL A 166 -3.58 8.56 0.47
CA VAL A 166 -3.93 7.18 0.16
C VAL A 166 -5.12 6.71 0.99
N VAL A 167 -5.87 5.77 0.46
CA VAL A 167 -6.96 5.08 1.17
C VAL A 167 -6.55 3.67 1.53
N LYS A 168 -5.96 2.94 0.57
CA LYS A 168 -5.60 1.52 0.73
C LYS A 168 -4.26 1.17 0.12
N ALA A 169 -3.63 0.14 0.67
CA ALA A 169 -2.62 -0.66 -0.01
C ALA A 169 -3.20 -2.03 -0.37
N GLN A 170 -2.70 -2.60 -1.44
CA GLN A 170 -3.03 -3.95 -1.88
C GLN A 170 -1.77 -4.65 -2.35
N GLY A 171 -1.58 -5.89 -1.94
CA GLY A 171 -0.47 -6.71 -2.41
C GLY A 171 -0.56 -6.99 -3.90
N GLY A 172 0.55 -6.83 -4.59
CA GLY A 172 0.68 -7.12 -6.02
C GLY A 172 1.01 -8.59 -6.31
N ASP A 173 0.91 -8.96 -7.58
CA ASP A 173 1.14 -10.34 -8.07
C ASP A 173 2.58 -10.85 -7.87
N ASN A 174 3.54 -9.95 -7.64
CA ASN A 174 4.95 -10.27 -7.51
C ASN A 174 5.43 -10.37 -6.05
N MET A 175 4.54 -10.17 -5.05
CA MET A 175 4.91 -10.32 -3.64
C MET A 175 5.34 -11.75 -3.33
N SER A 176 6.43 -11.91 -2.59
CA SER A 176 6.81 -13.20 -2.00
C SER A 176 5.97 -13.51 -0.75
N ASP A 177 6.03 -14.75 -0.25
CA ASP A 177 5.35 -15.09 1.01
C ASP A 177 5.95 -14.33 2.20
N ALA A 178 7.25 -14.02 2.14
CA ALA A 178 7.92 -13.17 3.12
C ALA A 178 7.40 -11.72 3.08
N ASP A 179 7.14 -11.16 1.88
CA ASP A 179 6.56 -9.82 1.73
C ASP A 179 5.11 -9.78 2.22
N ILE A 180 4.33 -10.86 2.00
CA ILE A 180 2.98 -10.98 2.55
C ILE A 180 3.03 -11.02 4.08
N ALA A 181 3.97 -11.77 4.68
CA ALA A 181 4.14 -11.79 6.14
C ALA A 181 4.55 -10.41 6.67
N ALA A 182 5.48 -9.71 6.01
CA ALA A 182 5.91 -8.36 6.36
C ALA A 182 4.76 -7.34 6.26
N PHE A 183 3.84 -7.52 5.31
CA PHE A 183 2.65 -6.67 5.14
C PHE A 183 1.74 -6.65 6.37
N PHE A 184 1.68 -7.75 7.11
CA PHE A 184 0.92 -7.86 8.36
C PHE A 184 1.76 -7.58 9.61
N ALA A 185 3.07 -7.43 9.47
CA ALA A 185 3.97 -7.12 10.59
C ALA A 185 4.17 -5.62 10.82
N SER A 186 3.95 -4.80 9.79
CA SER A 186 4.10 -3.35 9.86
C SER A 186 3.11 -2.65 8.93
N ILE A 187 2.82 -1.37 9.20
CA ILE A 187 1.99 -0.56 8.30
C ILE A 187 2.70 -0.46 6.95
N PRO A 188 2.04 -0.84 5.84
CA PRO A 188 2.63 -0.74 4.53
C PRO A 188 2.93 0.73 4.20
N VAL A 189 4.19 1.05 4.02
CA VAL A 189 4.64 2.34 3.49
C VAL A 189 5.20 2.12 2.10
N LYS A 190 5.32 3.20 1.33
CA LYS A 190 6.01 3.11 0.06
C LYS A 190 7.44 2.62 0.32
N GLY A 191 7.73 1.38 -0.08
CA GLY A 191 9.10 0.98 -0.35
C GLY A 191 9.67 1.82 -1.50
N ASP A 192 10.94 1.74 -1.74
CA ASP A 192 11.51 2.37 -2.92
C ASP A 192 10.78 1.90 -4.17
N LEU A 193 10.37 2.83 -5.04
CA LEU A 193 9.75 2.47 -6.31
C LEU A 193 10.69 1.57 -7.09
N ILE A 194 10.12 0.52 -7.68
CA ILE A 194 10.89 -0.31 -8.62
C ILE A 194 11.48 0.60 -9.68
N GLY A 195 12.78 0.49 -9.86
CA GLY A 195 13.47 1.35 -10.80
C GLY A 195 14.97 1.18 -10.76
N VAL A 196 15.63 1.98 -11.54
CA VAL A 196 17.08 2.11 -11.61
C VAL A 196 17.45 3.58 -11.61
N SER A 197 18.54 3.93 -10.96
CA SER A 197 19.15 5.26 -11.04
C SER A 197 20.64 5.11 -11.33
N ILE A 198 21.22 6.10 -12.01
CA ILE A 198 22.65 6.14 -12.34
C ILE A 198 23.30 7.30 -11.59
N SER A 199 24.47 7.05 -11.01
CA SER A 199 25.33 8.07 -10.42
C SER A 199 26.77 7.85 -10.89
N GLY A 200 27.54 8.94 -10.96
CA GLY A 200 28.93 8.94 -11.37
C GLY A 200 29.34 10.24 -12.04
N GLU A 201 30.55 10.28 -12.57
CA GLU A 201 31.07 11.44 -13.31
C GLU A 201 30.42 11.53 -14.68
N SER A 202 30.28 12.75 -15.20
CA SER A 202 29.64 13.06 -16.48
C SER A 202 30.65 13.47 -17.56
N GLU A 203 31.94 13.48 -17.25
CA GLU A 203 33.01 13.81 -18.18
C GLU A 203 34.10 12.73 -18.19
N VAL A 204 34.58 12.40 -19.36
CA VAL A 204 35.67 11.42 -19.54
C VAL A 204 36.59 11.91 -20.67
N ALA A 205 37.90 11.79 -20.48
CA ALA A 205 38.84 12.08 -21.55
C ALA A 205 38.79 10.98 -22.62
N LYS A 206 39.16 11.33 -23.86
CA LYS A 206 39.36 10.33 -24.91
C LYS A 206 40.37 9.29 -24.44
N GLU A 207 40.07 8.01 -24.68
CA GLU A 207 40.80 6.82 -24.19
C GLU A 207 40.82 6.69 -22.66
N GLY A 208 40.18 7.60 -21.92
CA GLY A 208 39.97 7.49 -20.47
C GLY A 208 38.75 6.63 -20.11
N THR A 209 38.63 6.32 -18.84
CA THR A 209 37.50 5.57 -18.33
C THR A 209 36.92 6.22 -17.09
N ILE A 210 35.59 6.17 -16.91
CA ILE A 210 34.86 6.52 -15.69
C ILE A 210 33.97 5.35 -15.28
N ALA A 211 33.66 5.26 -13.98
CA ALA A 211 32.74 4.28 -13.45
C ALA A 211 31.40 4.92 -13.14
N LEU A 212 30.32 4.42 -13.74
CA LEU A 212 28.95 4.74 -13.39
C LEU A 212 28.41 3.60 -12.49
N THR A 213 27.71 4.01 -11.43
CA THR A 213 27.07 3.09 -10.51
C THR A 213 25.55 3.11 -10.73
N ALA A 214 24.96 1.96 -11.02
CA ALA A 214 23.51 1.79 -11.03
C ALA A 214 23.04 1.33 -9.67
N THR A 215 22.08 2.08 -9.09
CA THR A 215 21.34 1.66 -7.91
C THR A 215 19.97 1.17 -8.34
N THR A 216 19.63 -0.06 -7.96
CA THR A 216 18.39 -0.73 -8.41
C THR A 216 17.46 -1.04 -7.24
N VAL A 217 16.18 -0.99 -7.51
CA VAL A 217 15.13 -1.52 -6.63
C VAL A 217 14.29 -2.50 -7.44
N PRO A 218 14.24 -3.78 -7.02
CA PRO A 218 15.00 -4.40 -5.91
C PRO A 218 16.50 -4.49 -6.21
N THR A 219 17.31 -4.53 -5.16
CA THR A 219 18.78 -4.61 -5.27
C THR A 219 19.29 -5.86 -6.00
N SER A 220 18.45 -6.89 -6.11
CA SER A 220 18.73 -8.14 -6.84
C SER A 220 18.48 -8.03 -8.35
N ALA A 221 17.97 -6.90 -8.86
CA ALA A 221 17.69 -6.75 -10.28
C ALA A 221 19.00 -6.68 -11.10
N SER A 222 19.06 -7.46 -12.18
CA SER A 222 20.18 -7.42 -13.11
C SER A 222 20.10 -6.18 -13.99
N VAL A 223 21.22 -5.44 -14.07
CA VAL A 223 21.32 -4.21 -14.88
C VAL A 223 21.95 -4.56 -16.25
N THR A 224 21.31 -4.09 -17.31
CA THR A 224 21.90 -4.04 -18.65
C THR A 224 22.22 -2.59 -19.00
N TRP A 225 23.41 -2.39 -19.61
CA TRP A 225 23.90 -1.08 -19.99
C TRP A 225 23.90 -0.93 -21.50
N ALA A 226 23.61 0.29 -21.96
CA ALA A 226 23.67 0.66 -23.37
C ALA A 226 24.18 2.09 -23.53
N THR A 227 24.74 2.41 -24.67
CA THR A 227 25.10 3.76 -25.07
C THR A 227 24.26 4.19 -26.27
N SER A 228 23.99 5.49 -26.37
CA SER A 228 23.31 6.07 -27.54
C SER A 228 24.23 6.16 -28.75
N ASP A 229 25.55 6.22 -28.54
CA ASP A 229 26.57 6.33 -29.62
C ASP A 229 27.86 5.68 -29.16
N ASP A 230 28.17 4.48 -29.71
CA ASP A 230 29.38 3.74 -29.42
C ASP A 230 30.63 4.29 -30.10
N THR A 231 30.46 5.19 -31.07
CA THR A 231 31.57 5.93 -31.67
C THR A 231 32.10 7.05 -30.83
N VAL A 232 31.30 7.54 -29.87
CA VAL A 232 31.63 8.58 -28.87
C VAL A 232 32.07 7.95 -27.56
N ALA A 233 31.27 7.04 -27.02
CA ALA A 233 31.57 6.36 -25.76
C ALA A 233 30.98 4.95 -25.75
N THR A 234 31.74 3.98 -25.23
CA THR A 234 31.29 2.60 -25.01
C THR A 234 31.02 2.38 -23.51
N VAL A 235 30.15 1.41 -23.18
CA VAL A 235 29.87 1.04 -21.79
C VAL A 235 29.87 -0.48 -21.62
N GLU A 236 30.57 -0.96 -20.61
CA GLU A 236 30.56 -2.36 -20.20
C GLU A 236 30.51 -2.48 -18.67
N GLY A 237 29.47 -3.11 -18.13
CA GLY A 237 29.31 -3.30 -16.67
C GLY A 237 29.29 -2.01 -15.85
N GLY A 238 28.89 -0.86 -16.45
CA GLY A 238 28.93 0.48 -15.82
C GLY A 238 30.25 1.22 -16.02
N THR A 239 31.28 0.60 -16.58
CA THR A 239 32.51 1.30 -16.97
C THR A 239 32.31 1.93 -18.34
N VAL A 240 32.44 3.25 -18.42
CA VAL A 240 32.32 4.02 -19.65
C VAL A 240 33.74 4.38 -20.15
N THR A 241 34.00 4.11 -21.42
CA THR A 241 35.28 4.44 -22.10
C THR A 241 35.03 5.49 -23.18
N GLY A 242 35.76 6.60 -23.14
CA GLY A 242 35.70 7.65 -24.14
C GLY A 242 36.41 7.17 -25.45
N VAL A 243 35.71 7.27 -26.59
CA VAL A 243 36.23 6.88 -27.90
C VAL A 243 36.60 8.11 -28.74
N ALA A 244 35.67 9.05 -28.84
CA ALA A 244 35.90 10.31 -29.58
C ALA A 244 35.19 11.45 -28.86
N ALA A 245 35.71 12.69 -29.00
CA ALA A 245 35.10 13.87 -28.40
C ALA A 245 33.65 14.05 -28.87
N GLY A 246 32.73 14.26 -27.93
CA GLY A 246 31.31 14.40 -28.18
C GLY A 246 30.47 14.06 -26.95
N ASP A 247 29.15 14.03 -27.11
CA ASP A 247 28.17 13.67 -26.08
C ASP A 247 27.56 12.30 -26.39
N ALA A 248 27.47 11.45 -25.38
CA ALA A 248 26.72 10.19 -25.43
C ALA A 248 25.79 10.07 -24.21
N VAL A 249 24.67 9.40 -24.38
CA VAL A 249 23.75 9.07 -23.27
C VAL A 249 23.93 7.59 -22.91
N ILE A 250 24.33 7.34 -21.68
CA ILE A 250 24.46 6.00 -21.13
C ILE A 250 23.14 5.63 -20.46
N THR A 251 22.57 4.49 -20.83
CA THR A 251 21.30 3.99 -20.32
C THR A 251 21.56 2.74 -19.50
N ALA A 252 21.06 2.73 -18.26
CA ALA A 252 20.93 1.53 -17.45
C ALA A 252 19.48 1.04 -17.48
N LYS A 253 19.27 -0.25 -17.67
CA LYS A 253 17.96 -0.88 -17.76
C LYS A 253 17.87 -2.08 -16.86
N ILE A 254 16.74 -2.21 -16.15
CA ILE A 254 16.34 -3.43 -15.44
C ILE A 254 14.99 -3.91 -15.95
N THR A 255 14.73 -5.22 -15.83
CA THR A 255 13.41 -5.81 -16.10
C THR A 255 12.90 -6.45 -14.81
N TYR A 256 11.72 -6.01 -14.35
CA TYR A 256 11.08 -6.57 -13.16
C TYR A 256 9.58 -6.78 -13.41
N GLY A 257 9.09 -8.00 -13.11
CA GLY A 257 7.69 -8.34 -13.37
C GLY A 257 7.25 -8.26 -14.84
N GLY A 258 8.20 -8.32 -15.79
CA GLY A 258 7.94 -8.16 -17.21
C GLY A 258 7.86 -6.70 -17.68
N VAL A 259 8.12 -5.73 -16.80
CA VAL A 259 8.18 -4.30 -17.12
C VAL A 259 9.64 -3.86 -17.14
N GLU A 260 9.99 -3.04 -18.14
CA GLU A 260 11.30 -2.43 -18.24
C GLU A 260 11.32 -1.06 -17.53
N TYR A 261 12.41 -0.82 -16.77
CA TYR A 261 12.69 0.45 -16.10
C TYR A 261 14.06 0.93 -16.54
N THR A 262 14.17 2.21 -16.93
CA THR A 262 15.41 2.78 -17.47
C THR A 262 15.81 4.03 -16.72
N ALA A 263 17.11 4.30 -16.64
CA ALA A 263 17.69 5.55 -16.25
C ALA A 263 18.73 5.97 -17.27
N GLU A 264 18.88 7.26 -17.49
CA GLU A 264 19.81 7.84 -18.43
C GLU A 264 20.82 8.73 -17.72
N HIS A 265 22.06 8.71 -18.19
CA HIS A 265 23.15 9.56 -17.71
C HIS A 265 23.93 10.10 -18.90
N LYS A 266 23.97 11.43 -19.02
CA LYS A 266 24.72 12.07 -20.09
C LYS A 266 26.22 12.07 -19.76
N VAL A 267 27.05 11.64 -20.70
CA VAL A 267 28.51 11.68 -20.60
C VAL A 267 29.08 12.47 -21.77
N THR A 268 29.97 13.41 -21.44
CA THR A 268 30.72 14.20 -22.43
C THR A 268 32.16 13.66 -22.50
N VAL A 269 32.61 13.30 -23.69
CA VAL A 269 33.99 12.89 -23.96
C VAL A 269 34.77 14.14 -24.40
N THR A 270 35.82 14.46 -23.66
CA THR A 270 36.72 15.55 -23.95
C THR A 270 37.94 15.06 -24.76
N GLU A 271 38.64 15.99 -25.44
CA GLU A 271 39.85 15.66 -26.22
C GLU A 271 41.00 15.20 -25.33
#